data_8681f46879b156411052d52f62538254
#
_entry.id   8681f46879b156411052d52f62538254
#
_cell.length_a   1.000
_cell.length_b   1.000
_cell.length_c   1.000
_cell.angle_alpha   90.00
_cell.angle_beta   90.00
_cell.angle_gamma   90.00
#
_symmetry.space_group_name_H-M   'P 1'
#
loop_
_entity.id
_entity.type
_entity.pdbx_description
1 polymer ?
#
loop_
_entity_poly.entity_id
_entity_poly.type
_entity_poly.pdbx_seq_one_letter_code
_entity_poly.pdbx_strand_id
1 'polypeptide(L)'
;KVDGVKLAVSLDSILGPTIPDDMVPDEAKEIFKNGDYQMMLVSSKYATASDEVNNQITEIKKIVKNYSEDAMLIGEAPCTKDLITITDTDFKRVSAVSIVLIFLIILVVFKSVSLPIILVAVIEFAIFVNMGIPGFTGTKLPFIASIVIGTIQLGATVDYAILMTTKYRKNRYTGMDKKPAITKALA
;
A
#
# COMPACT_ATOMS: atom_id res chain seq x y z
N LYS A 1 -6.93 -15.73 -25.33
CA LYS A 1 -7.69 -16.29 -24.19
C LYS A 1 -6.87 -16.01 -22.93
N VAL A 2 -7.39 -15.17 -22.04
CA VAL A 2 -6.71 -14.84 -20.79
C VAL A 2 -6.90 -15.97 -19.79
N ASP A 3 -5.81 -16.40 -19.14
CA ASP A 3 -5.90 -17.49 -18.16
C ASP A 3 -6.71 -17.08 -16.93
N GLY A 4 -7.44 -18.00 -16.38
CA GLY A 4 -8.24 -17.80 -15.17
C GLY A 4 -9.56 -17.06 -15.35
N VAL A 5 -9.93 -16.65 -16.55
CA VAL A 5 -11.29 -16.16 -16.82
C VAL A 5 -12.26 -17.34 -16.82
N LYS A 6 -13.21 -17.32 -15.87
CA LYS A 6 -14.29 -18.32 -15.80
C LYS A 6 -15.35 -18.05 -16.84
N LEU A 7 -15.77 -16.79 -16.92
CA LEU A 7 -16.88 -16.37 -17.75
C LEU A 7 -16.65 -14.91 -18.18
N ALA A 8 -16.90 -14.65 -19.45
CA ALA A 8 -16.99 -13.30 -20.00
C ALA A 8 -18.35 -13.19 -20.70
N VAL A 9 -19.18 -12.26 -20.28
CA VAL A 9 -20.55 -12.07 -20.77
C VAL A 9 -20.71 -10.65 -21.27
N SER A 10 -21.08 -10.55 -22.53
CA SER A 10 -21.51 -9.30 -23.18
C SER A 10 -22.92 -9.51 -23.74
N LEU A 11 -23.55 -8.44 -24.22
CA LEU A 11 -24.83 -8.54 -24.90
C LEU A 11 -24.76 -9.51 -26.07
N ASP A 12 -23.74 -9.39 -26.91
CA ASP A 12 -23.54 -10.25 -28.07
C ASP A 12 -23.28 -11.71 -27.70
N SER A 13 -22.66 -11.98 -26.53
CA SER A 13 -22.42 -13.36 -26.08
C SER A 13 -23.69 -14.04 -25.55
N ILE A 14 -24.69 -13.28 -25.12
CA ILE A 14 -25.99 -13.80 -24.67
C ILE A 14 -26.91 -14.06 -25.85
N LEU A 15 -26.93 -13.15 -26.79
CA LEU A 15 -27.87 -13.19 -27.92
C LEU A 15 -27.34 -14.04 -29.08
N GLY A 16 -26.03 -14.22 -29.19
CA GLY A 16 -25.39 -14.83 -30.36
C GLY A 16 -25.45 -13.92 -31.61
N PRO A 17 -24.68 -14.24 -32.64
CA PRO A 17 -24.52 -13.39 -33.83
C PRO A 17 -25.75 -13.34 -34.74
N THR A 18 -26.83 -14.07 -34.40
CA THR A 18 -28.00 -14.28 -35.27
C THR A 18 -29.21 -13.43 -34.88
N ILE A 19 -29.21 -12.81 -33.69
CA ILE A 19 -30.37 -12.02 -33.23
C ILE A 19 -30.11 -10.55 -33.53
N PRO A 20 -30.96 -9.89 -34.36
CA PRO A 20 -30.88 -8.46 -34.60
C PRO A 20 -31.14 -7.67 -33.32
N ASP A 21 -30.46 -6.53 -33.17
CA ASP A 21 -30.59 -5.61 -32.00
C ASP A 21 -32.04 -5.21 -31.72
N ASP A 22 -32.89 -5.17 -32.72
CA ASP A 22 -34.31 -4.79 -32.61
C ASP A 22 -35.17 -5.84 -31.89
N MET A 23 -34.69 -7.10 -31.80
CA MET A 23 -35.38 -8.19 -31.10
C MET A 23 -34.94 -8.38 -29.65
N VAL A 24 -34.00 -7.58 -29.19
CA VAL A 24 -33.52 -7.64 -27.81
C VAL A 24 -34.47 -6.86 -26.90
N PRO A 25 -34.93 -7.46 -25.78
CA PRO A 25 -35.72 -6.71 -24.81
C PRO A 25 -35.00 -5.46 -24.33
N ASP A 26 -35.72 -4.34 -24.20
CA ASP A 26 -35.13 -3.05 -23.82
C ASP A 26 -34.49 -3.11 -22.44
N GLU A 27 -35.03 -3.91 -21.53
CA GLU A 27 -34.47 -4.16 -20.18
C GLU A 27 -33.06 -4.78 -20.24
N ALA A 28 -32.81 -5.68 -21.21
CA ALA A 28 -31.48 -6.30 -21.41
C ALA A 28 -30.50 -5.30 -22.08
N LYS A 29 -30.99 -4.46 -22.98
CA LYS A 29 -30.18 -3.39 -23.58
C LYS A 29 -29.75 -2.37 -22.55
N GLU A 30 -30.65 -1.92 -21.66
CA GLU A 30 -30.35 -0.95 -20.61
C GLU A 30 -29.26 -1.41 -19.64
N ILE A 31 -29.17 -2.74 -19.38
CA ILE A 31 -28.13 -3.30 -18.51
C ILE A 31 -26.75 -3.27 -19.15
N PHE A 32 -26.65 -3.62 -20.44
CA PHE A 32 -25.36 -3.84 -21.13
C PHE A 32 -24.93 -2.71 -22.04
N LYS A 33 -25.83 -1.79 -22.41
CA LYS A 33 -25.56 -0.72 -23.37
C LYS A 33 -26.19 0.59 -22.89
N ASN A 34 -25.36 1.62 -22.81
CA ASN A 34 -25.82 2.98 -22.49
C ASN A 34 -25.08 3.99 -23.39
N GLY A 35 -25.77 4.54 -24.38
CA GLY A 35 -25.18 5.41 -25.39
C GLY A 35 -24.10 4.66 -26.18
N ASP A 36 -22.90 5.20 -26.22
CA ASP A 36 -21.75 4.63 -26.93
C ASP A 36 -20.98 3.58 -26.10
N TYR A 37 -21.38 3.35 -24.84
CA TYR A 37 -20.74 2.40 -23.95
C TYR A 37 -21.43 1.04 -23.97
N GLN A 38 -20.62 -0.02 -24.05
CA GLN A 38 -21.09 -1.39 -23.91
C GLN A 38 -20.37 -2.05 -22.75
N MET A 39 -21.13 -2.70 -21.88
CA MET A 39 -20.61 -3.41 -20.70
C MET A 39 -20.34 -4.87 -20.99
N MET A 40 -19.17 -5.36 -20.56
CA MET A 40 -18.82 -6.76 -20.53
C MET A 40 -18.50 -7.17 -19.09
N LEU A 41 -19.20 -8.21 -18.60
CA LEU A 41 -18.93 -8.78 -17.29
C LEU A 41 -17.89 -9.89 -17.40
N VAL A 42 -16.81 -9.77 -16.62
CA VAL A 42 -15.73 -10.76 -16.59
C VAL A 42 -15.62 -11.34 -15.18
N SER A 43 -15.78 -12.66 -15.05
CA SER A 43 -15.60 -13.39 -13.80
C SER A 43 -14.28 -14.13 -13.78
N SER A 44 -13.49 -13.95 -12.72
CA SER A 44 -12.21 -14.62 -12.48
C SER A 44 -12.38 -15.84 -11.57
N LYS A 45 -11.50 -16.83 -11.74
CA LYS A 45 -11.37 -17.97 -10.82
C LYS A 45 -10.43 -17.63 -9.63
N TYR A 46 -9.66 -16.56 -9.75
CA TYR A 46 -8.67 -16.18 -8.75
C TYR A 46 -9.29 -15.31 -7.66
N ALA A 47 -8.71 -15.38 -6.45
CA ALA A 47 -9.13 -14.55 -5.35
C ALA A 47 -8.71 -13.08 -5.56
N THR A 48 -9.53 -12.15 -5.10
CA THR A 48 -9.20 -10.72 -5.09
C THR A 48 -7.88 -10.49 -4.35
N ALA A 49 -7.05 -9.59 -4.86
CA ALA A 49 -5.72 -9.25 -4.34
C ALA A 49 -4.67 -10.38 -4.41
N SER A 50 -4.90 -11.45 -5.17
CA SER A 50 -3.85 -12.42 -5.47
C SER A 50 -2.95 -11.96 -6.63
N ASP A 51 -1.73 -12.52 -6.69
CA ASP A 51 -0.79 -12.20 -7.79
C ASP A 51 -1.34 -12.64 -9.14
N GLU A 52 -2.06 -13.76 -9.16
CA GLU A 52 -2.68 -14.32 -10.37
C GLU A 52 -3.76 -13.37 -10.92
N VAL A 53 -4.66 -12.84 -10.06
CA VAL A 53 -5.67 -11.88 -10.51
C VAL A 53 -5.04 -10.56 -10.94
N ASN A 54 -3.97 -10.12 -10.28
CA ASN A 54 -3.25 -8.91 -10.63
C ASN A 54 -2.60 -9.01 -12.02
N ASN A 55 -2.03 -10.17 -12.36
CA ASN A 55 -1.49 -10.45 -13.69
C ASN A 55 -2.60 -10.51 -14.73
N GLN A 56 -3.69 -11.21 -14.43
CA GLN A 56 -4.88 -11.29 -15.29
C GLN A 56 -5.45 -9.91 -15.62
N ILE A 57 -5.59 -9.02 -14.61
CA ILE A 57 -6.06 -7.65 -14.80
C ILE A 57 -5.13 -6.89 -15.74
N THR A 58 -3.80 -7.09 -15.61
CA THR A 58 -2.83 -6.43 -16.50
C THR A 58 -2.98 -6.88 -17.94
N GLU A 59 -3.17 -8.18 -18.18
CA GLU A 59 -3.43 -8.73 -19.51
C GLU A 59 -4.75 -8.21 -20.09
N ILE A 60 -5.82 -8.23 -19.31
CA ILE A 60 -7.13 -7.72 -19.74
C ILE A 60 -7.04 -6.24 -20.09
N LYS A 61 -6.43 -5.40 -19.23
CA LYS A 61 -6.22 -3.97 -19.52
C LYS A 61 -5.46 -3.76 -20.82
N LYS A 62 -4.43 -4.56 -21.09
CA LYS A 62 -3.64 -4.49 -22.34
C LYS A 62 -4.48 -4.86 -23.57
N ILE A 63 -5.27 -5.92 -23.48
CA ILE A 63 -6.14 -6.35 -24.57
C ILE A 63 -7.19 -5.28 -24.86
N VAL A 64 -7.88 -4.82 -23.84
CA VAL A 64 -8.96 -3.84 -23.97
C VAL A 64 -8.46 -2.53 -24.57
N LYS A 65 -7.30 -2.03 -24.18
CA LYS A 65 -6.68 -0.82 -24.75
C LYS A 65 -6.28 -0.97 -26.22
N ASN A 66 -6.04 -2.19 -26.71
CA ASN A 66 -5.77 -2.40 -28.13
C ASN A 66 -7.02 -2.22 -29.01
N TYR A 67 -8.21 -2.32 -28.43
CA TYR A 67 -9.49 -2.16 -29.14
C TYR A 67 -10.09 -0.76 -28.97
N SER A 68 -9.93 -0.16 -27.80
CA SER A 68 -10.41 1.18 -27.51
C SER A 68 -9.55 1.86 -26.45
N GLU A 69 -9.10 3.08 -26.70
CA GLU A 69 -8.36 3.89 -25.73
C GLU A 69 -9.24 4.34 -24.55
N ASP A 70 -10.55 4.53 -24.79
CA ASP A 70 -11.54 4.98 -23.81
C ASP A 70 -12.11 3.82 -22.97
N ALA A 71 -11.74 2.59 -23.28
CA ALA A 71 -12.27 1.44 -22.56
C ALA A 71 -11.72 1.36 -21.13
N MET A 72 -12.63 1.17 -20.17
CA MET A 72 -12.33 1.13 -18.74
C MET A 72 -12.55 -0.27 -18.18
N LEU A 73 -11.60 -0.76 -17.39
CA LEU A 73 -11.75 -1.98 -16.60
C LEU A 73 -12.07 -1.58 -15.17
N ILE A 74 -13.31 -1.83 -14.74
CA ILE A 74 -13.83 -1.49 -13.40
C ILE A 74 -14.23 -2.75 -12.64
N GLY A 75 -14.31 -2.64 -11.33
CA GLY A 75 -14.73 -3.73 -10.45
C GLY A 75 -13.82 -3.86 -9.23
N GLU A 76 -14.14 -4.80 -8.35
CA GLU A 76 -13.43 -4.99 -7.08
C GLU A 76 -11.94 -5.32 -7.29
N ALA A 77 -11.62 -6.26 -8.15
CA ALA A 77 -10.26 -6.70 -8.37
C ALA A 77 -9.36 -5.63 -9.03
N PRO A 78 -9.77 -4.92 -10.10
CA PRO A 78 -9.02 -3.79 -10.63
C PRO A 78 -8.84 -2.65 -9.63
N CYS A 79 -9.91 -2.28 -8.89
CA CYS A 79 -9.84 -1.27 -7.85
C CYS A 79 -8.85 -1.63 -6.74
N THR A 80 -8.89 -2.86 -6.25
CA THR A 80 -7.98 -3.35 -5.22
C THR A 80 -6.54 -3.32 -5.70
N LYS A 81 -6.28 -3.74 -6.94
CA LYS A 81 -4.94 -3.67 -7.53
C LYS A 81 -4.42 -2.23 -7.63
N ASP A 82 -5.23 -1.32 -8.14
CA ASP A 82 -4.85 0.08 -8.29
C ASP A 82 -4.63 0.72 -6.89
N LEU A 83 -5.48 0.40 -5.91
CA LEU A 83 -5.34 0.83 -4.52
C LEU A 83 -4.02 0.35 -3.91
N ILE A 84 -3.68 -0.93 -4.04
CA ILE A 84 -2.41 -1.49 -3.54
C ILE A 84 -1.22 -0.76 -4.17
N THR A 85 -1.24 -0.57 -5.49
CA THR A 85 -0.14 0.05 -6.23
C THR A 85 0.06 1.52 -5.85
N ILE A 86 -1.02 2.29 -5.74
CA ILE A 86 -0.99 3.71 -5.35
C ILE A 86 -0.51 3.82 -3.90
N THR A 87 -1.09 3.01 -3.00
CA THR A 87 -0.76 3.04 -1.58
C THR A 87 0.70 2.67 -1.32
N ASP A 88 1.27 1.68 -2.01
CA ASP A 88 2.70 1.33 -1.87
C ASP A 88 3.61 2.49 -2.31
N THR A 89 3.26 3.16 -3.40
CA THR A 89 4.01 4.31 -3.89
C THR A 89 3.93 5.50 -2.93
N ASP A 90 2.73 5.81 -2.46
CA ASP A 90 2.50 6.92 -1.52
C ASP A 90 3.15 6.65 -0.17
N PHE A 91 3.08 5.41 0.32
CA PHE A 91 3.73 5.01 1.55
C PHE A 91 5.26 5.23 1.48
N LYS A 92 5.90 4.80 0.40
CA LYS A 92 7.35 5.02 0.21
C LYS A 92 7.70 6.51 0.22
N ARG A 93 6.90 7.34 -0.44
CA ARG A 93 7.11 8.80 -0.47
C ARG A 93 6.91 9.43 0.90
N VAL A 94 5.80 9.12 1.56
CA VAL A 94 5.48 9.65 2.89
C VAL A 94 6.53 9.22 3.91
N SER A 95 6.96 7.96 3.90
CA SER A 95 8.01 7.45 4.78
C SER A 95 9.34 8.20 4.56
N ALA A 96 9.76 8.37 3.31
CA ALA A 96 10.99 9.11 3.01
C ALA A 96 10.92 10.56 3.50
N VAL A 97 9.83 11.26 3.25
CA VAL A 97 9.63 12.64 3.74
C VAL A 97 9.62 12.68 5.27
N SER A 98 8.93 11.75 5.92
CA SER A 98 8.87 11.66 7.38
C SER A 98 10.24 11.43 8.01
N ILE A 99 11.05 10.54 7.46
CA ILE A 99 12.42 10.27 7.93
C ILE A 99 13.27 11.53 7.82
N VAL A 100 13.20 12.26 6.69
CA VAL A 100 13.95 13.51 6.50
C VAL A 100 13.50 14.57 7.49
N LEU A 101 12.20 14.75 7.70
CA LEU A 101 11.67 15.73 8.64
C LEU A 101 12.08 15.40 10.08
N ILE A 102 11.97 14.14 10.49
CA ILE A 102 12.39 13.69 11.82
C ILE A 102 13.89 13.92 12.02
N PHE A 103 14.69 13.58 11.01
CA PHE A 103 16.13 13.84 11.03
C PHE A 103 16.43 15.33 11.27
N LEU A 104 15.75 16.22 10.54
CA LEU A 104 15.92 17.67 10.69
C LEU A 104 15.49 18.17 12.07
N ILE A 105 14.35 17.69 12.59
CA ILE A 105 13.87 18.06 13.92
C ILE A 105 14.89 17.66 14.99
N ILE A 106 15.37 16.42 14.96
CA ILE A 106 16.36 15.93 15.93
C ILE A 106 17.68 16.72 15.81
N LEU A 107 18.09 17.04 14.58
CA LEU A 107 19.29 17.83 14.32
C LEU A 107 19.20 19.24 14.95
N VAL A 108 18.06 19.89 14.79
CA VAL A 108 17.81 21.24 15.37
C VAL A 108 17.74 21.16 16.89
N VAL A 109 17.04 20.18 17.45
CA VAL A 109 16.86 20.01 18.91
C VAL A 109 18.19 19.72 19.59
N PHE A 110 19.00 18.83 19.06
CA PHE A 110 20.24 18.40 19.71
C PHE A 110 21.48 19.18 19.25
N LYS A 111 21.39 19.97 18.18
CA LYS A 111 22.51 20.70 17.57
C LYS A 111 23.73 19.79 17.33
N SER A 112 23.48 18.57 16.88
CA SER A 112 24.49 17.54 16.65
C SER A 112 24.04 16.65 15.51
N VAL A 113 24.90 16.35 14.57
CA VAL A 113 24.61 15.49 13.40
C VAL A 113 24.64 14.00 13.75
N SER A 114 25.50 13.60 14.69
CA SER A 114 25.66 12.19 15.06
C SER A 114 24.41 11.59 15.73
N LEU A 115 23.70 12.36 16.57
CA LEU A 115 22.53 11.85 17.28
C LEU A 115 21.36 11.53 16.34
N PRO A 116 20.97 12.41 15.40
CA PRO A 116 19.93 12.06 14.43
C PRO A 116 20.25 10.80 13.63
N ILE A 117 21.48 10.65 13.15
CA ILE A 117 21.90 9.47 12.37
C ILE A 117 21.69 8.20 13.20
N ILE A 118 22.17 8.16 14.44
CA ILE A 118 22.07 6.99 15.30
C ILE A 118 20.61 6.69 15.64
N LEU A 119 19.84 7.70 16.05
CA LEU A 119 18.45 7.51 16.48
C LEU A 119 17.57 7.04 15.32
N VAL A 120 17.65 7.71 14.17
CA VAL A 120 16.88 7.34 12.98
C VAL A 120 17.28 5.93 12.50
N ALA A 121 18.57 5.60 12.45
CA ALA A 121 19.04 4.28 12.04
C ALA A 121 18.50 3.16 12.97
N VAL A 122 18.50 3.38 14.29
CA VAL A 122 17.98 2.40 15.25
C VAL A 122 16.47 2.23 15.12
N ILE A 123 15.73 3.33 14.92
CA ILE A 123 14.27 3.28 14.75
C ILE A 123 13.92 2.55 13.46
N GLU A 124 14.54 2.91 12.34
CA GLU A 124 14.31 2.25 11.04
C GLU A 124 14.67 0.77 11.09
N PHE A 125 15.79 0.43 11.74
CA PHE A 125 16.15 -0.97 11.94
C PHE A 125 15.10 -1.74 12.75
N ALA A 126 14.55 -1.15 13.82
CA ALA A 126 13.49 -1.77 14.61
C ALA A 126 12.19 -1.97 13.80
N ILE A 127 11.83 -0.98 12.95
CA ILE A 127 10.68 -1.10 12.03
C ILE A 127 10.91 -2.24 11.04
N PHE A 128 12.10 -2.29 10.45
CA PHE A 128 12.47 -3.33 9.50
C PHE A 128 12.41 -4.74 10.10
N VAL A 129 12.93 -4.92 11.31
CA VAL A 129 12.85 -6.20 12.04
C VAL A 129 11.39 -6.57 12.32
N ASN A 130 10.59 -5.62 12.81
CA ASN A 130 9.18 -5.85 13.12
C ASN A 130 8.38 -6.26 11.87
N MET A 131 8.62 -5.61 10.74
CA MET A 131 7.97 -5.96 9.47
C MET A 131 8.50 -7.27 8.86
N GLY A 132 9.70 -7.70 9.23
CA GLY A 132 10.27 -8.97 8.79
C GLY A 132 9.70 -10.21 9.52
N ILE A 133 9.22 -10.05 10.76
CA ILE A 133 8.70 -11.16 11.58
C ILE A 133 7.60 -11.97 10.88
N PRO A 134 6.59 -11.36 10.24
CA PRO A 134 5.54 -12.08 9.52
C PRO A 134 6.08 -13.01 8.43
N GLY A 135 7.17 -12.62 7.76
CA GLY A 135 7.83 -13.46 6.77
C GLY A 135 8.38 -14.78 7.35
N PHE A 136 8.89 -14.75 8.59
CA PHE A 136 9.36 -15.94 9.30
C PHE A 136 8.23 -16.78 9.89
N THR A 137 7.14 -16.14 10.31
CA THR A 137 5.98 -16.84 10.90
C THR A 137 4.98 -17.34 9.86
N GLY A 138 5.20 -17.03 8.57
CA GLY A 138 4.27 -17.38 7.49
C GLY A 138 2.92 -16.65 7.56
N THR A 139 2.82 -15.59 8.36
CA THR A 139 1.58 -14.81 8.53
C THR A 139 1.46 -13.81 7.38
N LYS A 140 0.32 -13.85 6.67
CA LYS A 140 0.02 -12.87 5.62
C LYS A 140 -0.52 -11.58 6.27
N LEU A 141 0.21 -10.50 6.15
CA LEU A 141 -0.27 -9.19 6.57
C LEU A 141 -1.11 -8.55 5.45
N PRO A 142 -2.26 -7.94 5.78
CA PRO A 142 -2.93 -7.03 4.86
C PRO A 142 -2.00 -5.88 4.45
N PHE A 143 -2.08 -5.42 3.22
CA PHE A 143 -1.20 -4.34 2.71
C PHE A 143 -1.27 -3.06 3.56
N ILE A 144 -2.43 -2.75 4.13
CA ILE A 144 -2.63 -1.60 5.03
C ILE A 144 -1.84 -1.75 6.34
N ALA A 145 -1.65 -2.98 6.85
CA ALA A 145 -0.98 -3.21 8.13
C ALA A 145 0.47 -2.73 8.13
N SER A 146 1.20 -2.91 7.04
CA SER A 146 2.59 -2.43 6.91
C SER A 146 2.69 -0.90 7.02
N ILE A 147 1.73 -0.18 6.44
CA ILE A 147 1.65 1.28 6.50
C ILE A 147 1.39 1.74 7.92
N VAL A 148 0.38 1.16 8.57
CA VAL A 148 -0.02 1.52 9.94
C VAL A 148 1.11 1.23 10.93
N ILE A 149 1.74 0.05 10.84
CA ILE A 149 2.86 -0.34 11.71
C ILE A 149 4.03 0.63 11.54
N GLY A 150 4.45 0.90 10.30
CA GLY A 150 5.57 1.82 10.02
C GLY A 150 5.30 3.23 10.54
N THR A 151 4.13 3.80 10.27
CA THR A 151 3.78 5.16 10.66
C THR A 151 3.64 5.32 12.18
N ILE A 152 2.94 4.39 12.85
CA ILE A 152 2.76 4.45 14.31
C ILE A 152 4.10 4.23 15.01
N GLN A 153 4.86 3.24 14.58
CA GLN A 153 6.15 2.93 15.21
C GLN A 153 7.13 4.09 15.04
N LEU A 154 7.21 4.69 13.86
CA LEU A 154 8.07 5.85 13.63
C LEU A 154 7.65 7.02 14.52
N GLY A 155 6.37 7.40 14.54
CA GLY A 155 5.87 8.53 15.32
C GLY A 155 6.06 8.34 16.83
N ALA A 156 5.59 7.23 17.38
CA ALA A 156 5.67 6.97 18.82
C ALA A 156 7.10 6.78 19.33
N THR A 157 7.96 6.11 18.55
CA THR A 157 9.33 5.80 18.99
C THR A 157 10.24 7.02 19.01
N VAL A 158 10.03 7.97 18.09
CA VAL A 158 10.84 9.20 18.01
C VAL A 158 10.71 10.03 19.27
N ASP A 159 9.49 10.21 19.78
CA ASP A 159 9.27 11.03 20.99
C ASP A 159 9.97 10.44 22.22
N TYR A 160 9.88 9.12 22.39
CA TYR A 160 10.60 8.44 23.46
C TYR A 160 12.12 8.53 23.31
N ALA A 161 12.64 8.41 22.09
CA ALA A 161 14.05 8.52 21.80
C ALA A 161 14.59 9.93 22.13
N ILE A 162 13.85 10.97 21.75
CA ILE A 162 14.17 12.37 22.07
C ILE A 162 14.16 12.59 23.59
N LEU A 163 13.09 12.14 24.26
CA LEU A 163 12.94 12.31 25.70
C LEU A 163 14.08 11.62 26.48
N MET A 164 14.35 10.36 26.18
CA MET A 164 15.41 9.57 26.81
C MET A 164 16.79 10.21 26.57
N THR A 165 17.08 10.60 25.34
CA THR A 165 18.35 11.24 24.98
C THR A 165 18.52 12.58 25.68
N THR A 166 17.46 13.36 25.80
CA THR A 166 17.46 14.64 26.51
C THR A 166 17.72 14.45 28.00
N LYS A 167 17.02 13.50 28.65
CA LYS A 167 17.25 13.14 30.07
C LYS A 167 18.69 12.66 30.30
N TYR A 168 19.19 11.77 29.40
CA TYR A 168 20.56 11.28 29.47
C TYR A 168 21.59 12.42 29.38
N ARG A 169 21.47 13.32 28.39
CA ARG A 169 22.35 14.46 28.25
C ARG A 169 22.31 15.37 29.47
N LYS A 170 21.11 15.68 29.98
CA LYS A 170 20.95 16.49 31.20
C LYS A 170 21.71 15.87 32.38
N ASN A 171 21.56 14.55 32.60
CA ASN A 171 22.26 13.84 33.68
C ASN A 171 23.79 13.87 33.47
N ARG A 172 24.25 13.77 32.23
CA ARG A 172 25.68 13.90 31.90
C ARG A 172 26.23 15.30 32.17
N TYR A 173 25.47 16.35 31.88
CA TYR A 173 25.87 17.74 32.17
C TYR A 173 25.93 18.04 33.67
N THR A 174 25.17 17.31 34.52
CA THR A 174 25.29 17.43 35.99
C THR A 174 26.45 16.63 36.58
N GLY A 175 27.33 16.08 35.75
CA GLY A 175 28.54 15.37 36.19
C GLY A 175 28.35 13.90 36.48
N MET A 176 27.16 13.31 36.20
CA MET A 176 26.96 11.86 36.41
C MET A 176 27.78 11.04 35.42
N ASP A 177 28.30 9.90 35.87
CA ASP A 177 28.94 8.91 35.00
C ASP A 177 27.96 8.29 34.02
N LYS A 178 28.48 7.67 32.93
CA LYS A 178 27.67 7.12 31.83
C LYS A 178 26.61 6.12 32.32
N LYS A 179 27.01 5.16 33.18
CA LYS A 179 26.10 4.11 33.67
C LYS A 179 24.95 4.67 34.52
N PRO A 180 25.19 5.43 35.59
CA PRO A 180 24.09 5.99 36.40
C PRO A 180 23.25 7.02 35.60
N ALA A 181 23.84 7.76 34.66
CA ALA A 181 23.11 8.70 33.82
C ALA A 181 22.07 8.00 32.93
N ILE A 182 22.41 6.84 32.34
CA ILE A 182 21.48 6.08 31.49
C ILE A 182 20.41 5.41 32.34
N THR A 183 20.76 4.80 33.47
CA THR A 183 19.79 4.18 34.40
C THR A 183 18.74 5.19 34.85
N LYS A 184 19.16 6.40 35.20
CA LYS A 184 18.26 7.49 35.61
C LYS A 184 17.45 8.07 34.44
N ALA A 185 17.93 7.96 33.21
CA ALA A 185 17.16 8.38 32.04
C ALA A 185 16.07 7.39 31.64
N LEU A 186 16.24 6.10 32.00
CA LEU A 186 15.29 5.02 31.78
C LEU A 186 14.21 4.92 32.86
N ALA A 187 14.48 5.40 34.04
CA ALA A 187 13.53 5.49 35.15
C ALA A 187 12.64 6.74 35.00
#